data_835e7c61148fc049ec746364c8028ddf
#
_entry.id   835e7c61148fc049ec746364c8028ddf
#
_cell.length_a   1.000
_cell.length_b   1.000
_cell.length_c   1.000
_cell.angle_alpha   90.00
_cell.angle_beta   90.00
_cell.angle_gamma   90.00
#
_symmetry.space_group_name_H-M   'P 1'
#
loop_
_entity.id
_entity.type
_entity.pdbx_description
1 polymer ?
#
loop_
_entity_poly.entity_id
_entity_poly.type
_entity_poly.pdbx_seq_one_letter_code
_entity_poly.pdbx_strand_id
1 'polypeptide(L)'
;EEQKEIYYVTGGSRQAVMLHPNLEYFRGQGLEVLFLFDQIDDYMMAEVREFDGKSLKNISDSEIEGMADQSSESKLSDEEKSDLLTFFKTQLGERVEDVRESKRLVDSPCSLTNPKDGMSVQMEKMMKMMNQDFPISKRQLEINLSHPINRNLSELLQKNKSNPFLKDAVEQLFKNALLIEGLLENPVEILPQINQFMEDAAAFQIQKLEG
;
A
#
# COMPACT_ATOMS: atom_id res chain seq x y z
N GLU A 1 -0.94 26.93 9.95
CA GLU A 1 -1.89 27.40 11.01
C GLU A 1 -3.33 26.88 10.78
N GLU A 2 -3.67 26.39 9.57
CA GLU A 2 -5.02 25.94 9.24
C GLU A 2 -5.23 24.42 9.39
N GLN A 3 -4.15 23.65 9.62
CA GLN A 3 -4.24 22.19 9.76
C GLN A 3 -4.97 21.83 11.07
N LYS A 4 -6.08 21.12 10.95
CA LYS A 4 -6.97 20.75 12.08
C LYS A 4 -6.46 19.54 12.85
N GLU A 5 -5.69 18.68 12.21
CA GLU A 5 -5.15 17.44 12.77
C GLU A 5 -3.63 17.44 12.68
N ILE A 6 -2.97 16.68 13.53
CA ILE A 6 -1.53 16.43 13.48
C ILE A 6 -1.34 15.05 12.85
N TYR A 7 -0.79 15.03 11.64
CA TYR A 7 -0.51 13.78 10.94
C TYR A 7 0.86 13.24 11.31
N TYR A 8 0.96 11.92 11.43
CA TYR A 8 2.23 11.26 11.68
C TYR A 8 2.34 9.95 10.90
N VAL A 9 3.57 9.48 10.73
CA VAL A 9 3.89 8.17 10.18
C VAL A 9 5.02 7.56 10.99
N THR A 10 4.89 6.27 11.28
CA THR A 10 5.93 5.50 11.96
C THR A 10 6.67 4.60 10.97
N GLY A 11 7.93 4.28 11.22
CA GLY A 11 8.70 3.38 10.38
C GLY A 11 10.09 3.09 10.93
N GLY A 12 10.78 2.12 10.32
CA GLY A 12 12.08 1.66 10.80
C GLY A 12 13.25 2.63 10.56
N SER A 13 13.08 3.66 9.72
CA SER A 13 14.08 4.69 9.47
C SER A 13 13.47 5.89 8.75
N ARG A 14 14.15 7.04 8.84
CA ARG A 14 13.73 8.24 8.11
C ARG A 14 13.62 8.01 6.59
N GLN A 15 14.54 7.24 6.02
CA GLN A 15 14.52 6.93 4.57
C GLN A 15 13.30 6.09 4.19
N ALA A 16 12.98 5.05 4.98
CA ALA A 16 11.80 4.23 4.75
C ALA A 16 10.51 5.06 4.85
N VAL A 17 10.40 5.90 5.88
CA VAL A 17 9.24 6.79 6.06
C VAL A 17 9.09 7.75 4.88
N MET A 18 10.18 8.34 4.38
CA MET A 18 10.14 9.27 3.24
C MET A 18 9.64 8.63 1.93
N LEU A 19 9.78 7.33 1.77
CA LEU A 19 9.33 6.56 0.59
C LEU A 19 7.94 5.95 0.77
N HIS A 20 7.29 6.22 1.90
CA HIS A 20 5.99 5.61 2.21
C HIS A 20 4.90 6.13 1.25
N PRO A 21 4.16 5.23 0.54
CA PRO A 21 3.15 5.63 -0.44
C PRO A 21 2.06 6.54 0.14
N ASN A 22 1.63 6.29 1.37
CA ASN A 22 0.58 7.07 2.02
C ASN A 22 0.98 8.55 2.26
N LEU A 23 2.27 8.92 2.12
CA LEU A 23 2.71 10.32 2.14
C LEU A 23 2.36 11.11 0.87
N GLU A 24 2.07 10.44 -0.24
CA GLU A 24 1.85 11.09 -1.53
C GLU A 24 0.73 12.14 -1.44
N TYR A 25 -0.39 11.77 -0.85
CA TYR A 25 -1.51 12.68 -0.60
C TYR A 25 -1.09 13.93 0.19
N PHE A 26 -0.45 13.74 1.34
CA PHE A 26 -0.09 14.83 2.25
C PHE A 26 0.91 15.79 1.62
N ARG A 27 1.86 15.26 0.86
CA ARG A 27 2.81 16.08 0.08
C ARG A 27 2.09 16.90 -1.00
N GLY A 28 1.14 16.28 -1.72
CA GLY A 28 0.36 16.96 -2.75
C GLY A 28 -0.47 18.10 -2.18
N GLN A 29 -0.96 17.97 -0.94
CA GLN A 29 -1.73 18.99 -0.24
C GLN A 29 -0.86 20.02 0.52
N GLY A 30 0.45 19.84 0.57
CA GLY A 30 1.33 20.68 1.39
C GLY A 30 1.10 20.55 2.90
N LEU A 31 0.56 19.40 3.33
CA LEU A 31 0.31 19.10 4.75
C LEU A 31 1.57 18.61 5.44
N GLU A 32 1.80 19.07 6.66
CA GLU A 32 2.91 18.62 7.49
C GLU A 32 2.60 17.25 8.09
N VAL A 33 3.61 16.35 8.05
CA VAL A 33 3.55 15.01 8.65
C VAL A 33 4.77 14.80 9.53
N LEU A 34 4.57 14.40 10.77
CA LEU A 34 5.63 14.03 11.70
C LEU A 34 6.21 12.68 11.32
N PHE A 35 7.53 12.59 11.20
CA PHE A 35 8.24 11.35 10.92
C PHE A 35 8.78 10.76 12.22
N LEU A 36 8.24 9.63 12.62
CA LEU A 36 8.51 8.93 13.86
C LEU A 36 9.21 7.61 13.52
N PHE A 37 10.45 7.45 13.94
CA PHE A 37 11.28 6.28 13.59
C PHE A 37 12.08 5.72 14.76
N ASP A 38 11.86 6.21 15.96
CA ASP A 38 12.38 5.60 17.18
C ASP A 38 11.38 4.56 17.71
N GLN A 39 11.89 3.47 18.27
CA GLN A 39 11.03 2.38 18.78
C GLN A 39 10.05 2.83 19.86
N ILE A 40 10.37 3.89 20.59
CA ILE A 40 9.50 4.45 21.62
C ILE A 40 8.32 5.22 21.05
N ASP A 41 8.43 5.72 19.82
CA ASP A 41 7.43 6.59 19.21
C ASP A 41 6.07 5.90 19.10
N ASP A 42 6.05 4.62 18.73
CA ASP A 42 4.81 3.84 18.61
C ASP A 42 4.08 3.71 19.94
N TYR A 43 4.83 3.55 21.04
CA TYR A 43 4.22 3.52 22.38
C TYR A 43 3.66 4.88 22.77
N MET A 44 4.40 5.94 22.47
CA MET A 44 3.92 7.30 22.74
C MET A 44 2.63 7.59 21.96
N MET A 45 2.59 7.23 20.66
CA MET A 45 1.43 7.47 19.81
C MET A 45 0.21 6.62 20.19
N ALA A 46 0.40 5.46 20.80
CA ALA A 46 -0.71 4.65 21.33
C ALA A 46 -1.44 5.35 22.50
N GLU A 47 -0.69 6.13 23.29
CA GLU A 47 -1.21 6.83 24.48
C GLU A 47 -1.60 8.29 24.18
N VAL A 48 -0.80 8.99 23.36
CA VAL A 48 -1.00 10.40 23.02
C VAL A 48 -1.92 10.50 21.81
N ARG A 49 -3.19 10.78 22.05
CA ARG A 49 -4.21 10.89 21.00
C ARG A 49 -4.47 12.31 20.52
N GLU A 50 -4.04 13.28 21.32
CA GLU A 50 -4.30 14.71 21.09
C GLU A 50 -3.14 15.55 21.61
N PHE A 51 -2.82 16.65 20.93
CA PHE A 51 -1.91 17.66 21.37
C PHE A 51 -2.44 19.05 21.01
N ASP A 52 -2.52 19.93 22.02
CA ASP A 52 -3.00 21.32 21.87
C ASP A 52 -4.38 21.40 21.16
N GLY A 53 -5.31 20.51 21.53
CA GLY A 53 -6.66 20.46 20.97
C GLY A 53 -6.76 19.87 19.57
N LYS A 54 -5.66 19.30 19.02
CA LYS A 54 -5.64 18.67 17.71
C LYS A 54 -5.39 17.16 17.84
N SER A 55 -6.22 16.38 17.18
CA SER A 55 -6.09 14.93 17.15
C SER A 55 -4.84 14.51 16.36
N LEU A 56 -4.12 13.51 16.90
CA LEU A 56 -3.03 12.85 16.15
C LEU A 56 -3.59 11.72 15.30
N LYS A 57 -3.23 11.71 14.01
CA LYS A 57 -3.71 10.73 13.02
C LYS A 57 -2.54 10.06 12.30
N ASN A 58 -2.53 8.75 12.28
CA ASN A 58 -1.58 8.01 11.47
C ASN A 58 -1.99 8.08 10.00
N ILE A 59 -1.06 8.45 9.11
CA ILE A 59 -1.35 8.52 7.65
C ILE A 59 -1.64 7.16 7.03
N SER A 60 -1.29 6.07 7.71
CA SER A 60 -1.59 4.71 7.27
C SER A 60 -2.97 4.21 7.71
N ASP A 61 -3.73 5.01 8.47
CA ASP A 61 -5.09 4.63 8.85
C ASP A 61 -6.02 4.61 7.64
N SER A 62 -6.93 3.63 7.63
CA SER A 62 -7.84 3.41 6.51
C SER A 62 -8.84 4.55 6.30
N GLU A 63 -9.18 5.27 7.36
CA GLU A 63 -10.11 6.39 7.33
C GLU A 63 -9.42 7.65 7.86
N ILE A 64 -9.22 8.63 6.99
CA ILE A 64 -8.80 9.98 7.34
C ILE A 64 -9.92 10.92 6.87
N GLU A 65 -10.55 11.59 7.84
CA GLU A 65 -11.67 12.49 7.56
C GLU A 65 -11.23 13.67 6.70
N GLY A 66 -12.09 14.07 5.74
CA GLY A 66 -11.85 15.24 4.88
C GLY A 66 -10.82 15.05 3.79
N MET A 67 -10.35 13.82 3.55
CA MET A 67 -9.46 13.52 2.44
C MET A 67 -10.20 13.74 1.11
N ALA A 68 -9.80 14.76 0.35
CA ALA A 68 -10.28 14.96 -1.00
C ALA A 68 -9.68 13.87 -1.91
N ASP A 69 -10.48 13.42 -2.88
CA ASP A 69 -9.97 12.47 -3.87
C ASP A 69 -8.87 13.13 -4.71
N GLN A 70 -7.66 12.64 -4.62
CA GLN A 70 -6.50 13.08 -5.42
C GLN A 70 -6.12 12.05 -6.48
N SER A 71 -6.81 10.92 -6.53
CA SER A 71 -6.57 9.98 -7.61
C SER A 71 -6.79 10.72 -8.92
N SER A 72 -5.78 10.72 -9.80
CA SER A 72 -5.98 11.18 -11.16
C SER A 72 -7.13 10.37 -11.76
N GLU A 73 -8.04 11.02 -12.50
CA GLU A 73 -9.17 10.32 -13.12
C GLU A 73 -8.69 9.05 -13.82
N SER A 74 -9.10 7.91 -13.31
CA SER A 74 -8.82 6.64 -13.95
C SER A 74 -9.53 6.59 -15.31
N LYS A 75 -8.79 6.18 -16.34
CA LYS A 75 -9.37 5.98 -17.69
C LYS A 75 -10.18 4.68 -17.78
N LEU A 76 -10.23 3.88 -16.71
CA LEU A 76 -10.98 2.64 -16.66
C LEU A 76 -12.47 2.94 -16.46
N SER A 77 -13.33 2.19 -17.15
CA SER A 77 -14.77 2.18 -16.88
C SER A 77 -15.08 1.60 -15.49
N ASP A 78 -16.24 1.84 -14.95
CA ASP A 78 -16.66 1.31 -13.65
C ASP A 78 -16.65 -0.23 -13.62
N GLU A 79 -16.95 -0.88 -14.74
CA GLU A 79 -16.88 -2.33 -14.89
C GLU A 79 -15.42 -2.83 -14.82
N GLU A 80 -14.51 -2.20 -15.56
CA GLU A 80 -13.08 -2.54 -15.54
C GLU A 80 -12.45 -2.33 -14.15
N LYS A 81 -12.84 -1.25 -13.45
CA LYS A 81 -12.43 -0.99 -12.06
C LYS A 81 -12.90 -2.11 -11.14
N SER A 82 -14.19 -2.45 -11.20
CA SER A 82 -14.79 -3.50 -10.38
C SER A 82 -14.16 -4.88 -10.65
N ASP A 83 -13.95 -5.22 -11.92
CA ASP A 83 -13.32 -6.48 -12.33
C ASP A 83 -11.90 -6.59 -11.77
N LEU A 84 -11.10 -5.52 -11.89
CA LEU A 84 -9.72 -5.52 -11.41
C LEU A 84 -9.65 -5.66 -9.89
N LEU A 85 -10.44 -4.87 -9.14
CA LEU A 85 -10.47 -4.95 -7.67
C LEU A 85 -10.94 -6.33 -7.19
N THR A 86 -11.97 -6.90 -7.83
CA THR A 86 -12.46 -8.25 -7.56
C THR A 86 -11.40 -9.30 -7.85
N PHE A 87 -10.65 -9.14 -8.94
CA PHE A 87 -9.55 -10.04 -9.27
C PHE A 87 -8.46 -10.01 -8.19
N PHE A 88 -8.00 -8.83 -7.77
CA PHE A 88 -7.05 -8.70 -6.66
C PHE A 88 -7.57 -9.37 -5.39
N LYS A 89 -8.83 -9.08 -5.00
CA LYS A 89 -9.42 -9.67 -3.80
C LYS A 89 -9.49 -11.20 -3.88
N THR A 90 -9.85 -11.74 -5.04
CA THR A 90 -9.93 -13.18 -5.27
C THR A 90 -8.55 -13.86 -5.18
N GLN A 91 -7.51 -13.24 -5.77
CA GLN A 91 -6.14 -13.79 -5.74
C GLN A 91 -5.54 -13.72 -4.33
N LEU A 92 -5.78 -12.63 -3.61
CA LEU A 92 -5.23 -12.43 -2.27
C LEU A 92 -6.03 -13.16 -1.18
N GLY A 93 -7.34 -13.38 -1.41
CA GLY A 93 -8.22 -14.14 -0.52
C GLY A 93 -8.24 -13.59 0.91
N GLU A 94 -7.97 -14.46 1.86
CA GLU A 94 -7.97 -14.18 3.29
C GLU A 94 -6.77 -13.35 3.79
N ARG A 95 -5.78 -13.07 2.95
CA ARG A 95 -4.57 -12.30 3.32
C ARG A 95 -4.82 -10.82 3.46
N VAL A 96 -5.90 -10.32 2.90
CA VAL A 96 -6.34 -8.92 3.01
C VAL A 96 -7.77 -8.87 3.55
N GLU A 97 -8.07 -7.81 4.30
CA GLU A 97 -9.44 -7.53 4.75
C GLU A 97 -10.31 -7.19 3.55
N ASP A 98 -9.86 -6.24 2.73
CA ASP A 98 -10.54 -5.79 1.53
C ASP A 98 -9.55 -5.25 0.50
N VAL A 99 -10.03 -5.03 -0.73
CA VAL A 99 -9.30 -4.35 -1.81
C VAL A 99 -10.18 -3.24 -2.35
N ARG A 100 -9.66 -2.01 -2.37
CA ARG A 100 -10.44 -0.84 -2.81
C ARG A 100 -9.62 0.13 -3.67
N GLU A 101 -10.31 1.01 -4.39
CA GLU A 101 -9.70 2.13 -5.10
C GLU A 101 -9.09 3.11 -4.10
N SER A 102 -7.85 3.51 -4.33
CA SER A 102 -7.17 4.50 -3.50
C SER A 102 -7.60 5.92 -3.90
N LYS A 103 -7.81 6.76 -2.88
CA LYS A 103 -8.02 8.21 -3.03
C LYS A 103 -6.77 9.03 -2.73
N ARG A 104 -5.71 8.36 -2.25
CA ARG A 104 -4.48 9.01 -1.74
C ARG A 104 -3.24 8.77 -2.58
N LEU A 105 -3.22 7.71 -3.38
CA LEU A 105 -2.05 7.34 -4.18
C LEU A 105 -2.01 8.12 -5.49
N VAL A 106 -0.83 8.66 -5.79
CA VAL A 106 -0.54 9.41 -7.02
C VAL A 106 0.45 8.66 -7.89
N ASP A 107 1.61 8.34 -7.34
CA ASP A 107 2.74 7.70 -8.06
C ASP A 107 2.88 6.21 -7.76
N SER A 108 2.41 5.73 -6.62
CA SER A 108 2.51 4.33 -6.23
C SER A 108 1.34 3.50 -6.76
N PRO A 109 1.56 2.22 -7.17
CA PRO A 109 0.51 1.36 -7.70
C PRO A 109 -0.47 0.85 -6.64
N CYS A 110 0.00 0.63 -5.43
CA CYS A 110 -0.82 0.16 -4.32
C CYS A 110 -0.17 0.51 -2.97
N SER A 111 -0.96 0.44 -1.91
CA SER A 111 -0.50 0.56 -0.53
C SER A 111 -1.39 -0.24 0.41
N LEU A 112 -0.85 -0.63 1.56
CA LEU A 112 -1.64 -1.17 2.65
C LEU A 112 -2.08 -0.05 3.59
N THR A 113 -3.27 -0.19 4.16
CA THR A 113 -3.78 0.69 5.21
C THR A 113 -4.13 -0.11 6.45
N ASN A 114 -3.95 0.52 7.61
CA ASN A 114 -4.29 -0.09 8.89
C ASN A 114 -5.81 -0.33 8.97
N PRO A 115 -6.24 -1.43 9.61
CA PRO A 115 -7.64 -1.64 9.88
C PRO A 115 -8.17 -0.52 10.81
N LYS A 116 -9.46 -0.25 10.71
CA LYS A 116 -10.12 0.71 11.60
C LYS A 116 -9.97 0.24 13.04
N ASP A 117 -9.52 1.15 13.91
CA ASP A 117 -9.25 0.87 15.33
C ASP A 117 -8.23 -0.27 15.57
N GLY A 118 -7.43 -0.62 14.54
CA GLY A 118 -6.39 -1.63 14.63
C GLY A 118 -5.10 -1.11 15.30
N MET A 119 -4.27 -2.05 15.74
CA MET A 119 -2.94 -1.72 16.22
C MET A 119 -2.03 -1.26 15.07
N SER A 120 -1.04 -0.41 15.39
CA SER A 120 0.01 -0.07 14.43
C SER A 120 0.83 -1.31 14.06
N VAL A 121 1.47 -1.27 12.88
CA VAL A 121 2.37 -2.34 12.41
C VAL A 121 3.44 -2.68 13.44
N GLN A 122 4.00 -1.65 14.06
CA GLN A 122 5.09 -1.82 15.03
C GLN A 122 4.59 -2.49 16.31
N MET A 123 3.43 -2.09 16.80
CA MET A 123 2.80 -2.72 17.96
C MET A 123 2.52 -4.21 17.70
N GLU A 124 1.98 -4.55 16.53
CA GLU A 124 1.75 -5.95 16.14
C GLU A 124 3.06 -6.75 16.07
N LYS A 125 4.12 -6.18 15.48
CA LYS A 125 5.44 -6.82 15.44
C LYS A 125 5.99 -7.10 16.83
N MET A 126 5.83 -6.16 17.74
CA MET A 126 6.26 -6.35 19.11
C MET A 126 5.44 -7.43 19.83
N MET A 127 4.11 -7.42 19.66
CA MET A 127 3.26 -8.47 20.23
C MET A 127 3.62 -9.83 19.67
N LYS A 128 3.97 -9.93 18.38
CA LYS A 128 4.46 -11.17 17.75
C LYS A 128 5.82 -11.60 18.31
N MET A 129 6.71 -10.67 18.65
CA MET A 129 7.99 -11.01 19.32
C MET A 129 7.77 -11.57 20.72
N MET A 130 6.77 -11.07 21.45
CA MET A 130 6.43 -11.58 22.79
C MET A 130 5.64 -12.88 22.75
N ASN A 131 4.79 -13.05 21.74
CA ASN A 131 3.98 -14.23 21.51
C ASN A 131 3.98 -14.54 20.00
N GLN A 132 4.71 -15.59 19.60
CA GLN A 132 4.87 -15.98 18.20
C GLN A 132 3.55 -16.32 17.49
N ASP A 133 2.54 -16.75 18.24
CA ASP A 133 1.19 -17.05 17.73
C ASP A 133 0.29 -15.83 17.64
N PHE A 134 0.80 -14.62 17.95
CA PHE A 134 -0.01 -13.41 17.86
C PHE A 134 -0.41 -13.14 16.40
N PRO A 135 -1.72 -13.07 16.08
CA PRO A 135 -2.18 -12.86 14.71
C PRO A 135 -1.88 -11.43 14.25
N ILE A 136 -1.32 -11.31 13.05
CA ILE A 136 -1.22 -10.00 12.38
C ILE A 136 -2.59 -9.67 11.80
N SER A 137 -3.07 -8.45 12.05
CA SER A 137 -4.36 -7.98 11.54
C SER A 137 -4.34 -7.94 10.01
N LYS A 138 -5.43 -8.40 9.40
CA LYS A 138 -5.64 -8.23 7.96
C LYS A 138 -5.78 -6.73 7.67
N ARG A 139 -5.15 -6.28 6.59
CA ARG A 139 -5.18 -4.88 6.16
C ARG A 139 -5.97 -4.71 4.89
N GLN A 140 -6.43 -3.52 4.65
CA GLN A 140 -7.02 -3.16 3.36
C GLN A 140 -5.89 -2.85 2.38
N LEU A 141 -6.03 -3.35 1.14
CA LEU A 141 -5.13 -3.00 0.04
C LEU A 141 -5.80 -1.92 -0.81
N GLU A 142 -5.19 -0.76 -0.88
CA GLU A 142 -5.60 0.33 -1.77
C GLU A 142 -4.87 0.23 -3.09
N ILE A 143 -5.62 0.32 -4.19
CA ILE A 143 -5.12 0.23 -5.57
C ILE A 143 -5.27 1.58 -6.27
N ASN A 144 -4.18 2.11 -6.82
CA ASN A 144 -4.19 3.27 -7.68
C ASN A 144 -4.58 2.84 -9.11
N LEU A 145 -5.85 3.00 -9.45
CA LEU A 145 -6.38 2.59 -10.76
C LEU A 145 -5.88 3.45 -11.93
N SER A 146 -5.26 4.60 -11.64
CA SER A 146 -4.63 5.47 -12.65
C SER A 146 -3.19 5.07 -12.95
N HIS A 147 -2.56 4.27 -12.07
CA HIS A 147 -1.18 3.85 -12.26
C HIS A 147 -1.01 2.98 -13.52
N PRO A 148 0.04 3.18 -14.35
CA PRO A 148 0.24 2.43 -15.58
C PRO A 148 0.21 0.91 -15.42
N ILE A 149 0.81 0.37 -14.35
CA ILE A 149 0.78 -1.07 -14.05
C ILE A 149 -0.67 -1.56 -13.94
N ASN A 150 -1.50 -0.90 -13.13
CA ASN A 150 -2.87 -1.35 -12.87
C ASN A 150 -3.76 -1.20 -14.10
N ARG A 151 -3.56 -0.16 -14.91
CA ARG A 151 -4.24 -0.03 -16.21
C ARG A 151 -3.87 -1.17 -17.17
N ASN A 152 -2.58 -1.50 -17.27
CA ASN A 152 -2.12 -2.60 -18.11
C ASN A 152 -2.65 -3.96 -17.60
N LEU A 153 -2.70 -4.16 -16.28
CA LEU A 153 -3.30 -5.37 -15.69
C LEU A 153 -4.80 -5.45 -15.98
N SER A 154 -5.54 -4.33 -15.92
CA SER A 154 -6.95 -4.28 -16.29
C SER A 154 -7.14 -4.65 -17.76
N GLU A 155 -6.38 -4.05 -18.66
CA GLU A 155 -6.44 -4.37 -20.09
C GLU A 155 -6.13 -5.85 -20.36
N LEU A 156 -5.10 -6.40 -19.72
CA LEU A 156 -4.74 -7.82 -19.84
C LEU A 156 -5.83 -8.73 -19.29
N LEU A 157 -6.44 -8.35 -18.17
CA LEU A 157 -7.55 -9.08 -17.56
C LEU A 157 -8.76 -9.18 -18.51
N GLN A 158 -9.10 -8.08 -19.19
CA GLN A 158 -10.18 -8.08 -20.19
C GLN A 158 -9.86 -8.95 -21.40
N LYS A 159 -8.60 -8.97 -21.85
CA LYS A 159 -8.18 -9.76 -23.02
C LYS A 159 -7.98 -11.23 -22.72
N ASN A 160 -7.45 -11.58 -21.56
CA ASN A 160 -7.13 -12.96 -21.18
C ASN A 160 -7.11 -13.13 -19.66
N LYS A 161 -8.27 -13.42 -19.07
CA LYS A 161 -8.46 -13.63 -17.62
C LYS A 161 -7.61 -14.78 -17.03
N SER A 162 -7.15 -15.70 -17.84
CA SER A 162 -6.33 -16.86 -17.43
C SER A 162 -4.83 -16.64 -17.60
N ASN A 163 -4.39 -15.45 -18.01
CA ASN A 163 -2.96 -15.18 -18.19
C ASN A 163 -2.23 -15.29 -16.83
N PRO A 164 -1.20 -16.18 -16.71
CA PRO A 164 -0.51 -16.40 -15.45
C PRO A 164 0.17 -15.14 -14.90
N PHE A 165 0.63 -14.25 -15.77
CA PHE A 165 1.24 -12.98 -15.38
C PHE A 165 0.34 -12.13 -14.48
N LEU A 166 -0.98 -12.19 -14.66
CA LEU A 166 -1.94 -11.45 -13.81
C LEU A 166 -1.81 -11.85 -12.33
N LYS A 167 -1.74 -13.15 -12.07
CA LYS A 167 -1.56 -13.68 -10.71
C LYS A 167 -0.21 -13.26 -10.13
N ASP A 168 0.84 -13.43 -10.92
CA ASP A 168 2.21 -13.13 -10.49
C ASP A 168 2.39 -11.64 -10.20
N ALA A 169 1.77 -10.77 -11.01
CA ALA A 169 1.80 -9.33 -10.80
C ALA A 169 1.05 -8.91 -9.53
N VAL A 170 -0.13 -9.48 -9.25
CA VAL A 170 -0.89 -9.22 -8.01
C VAL A 170 -0.08 -9.65 -6.79
N GLU A 171 0.51 -10.85 -6.83
CA GLU A 171 1.36 -11.35 -5.74
C GLU A 171 2.57 -10.43 -5.50
N GLN A 172 3.24 -9.99 -6.56
CA GLN A 172 4.40 -9.11 -6.43
C GLN A 172 4.01 -7.75 -5.88
N LEU A 173 2.92 -7.14 -6.36
CA LEU A 173 2.43 -5.86 -5.86
C LEU A 173 2.07 -5.95 -4.37
N PHE A 174 1.41 -7.01 -3.95
CA PHE A 174 1.09 -7.24 -2.55
C PHE A 174 2.35 -7.43 -1.68
N LYS A 175 3.32 -8.23 -2.15
CA LYS A 175 4.61 -8.40 -1.45
C LYS A 175 5.40 -7.09 -1.36
N ASN A 176 5.36 -6.25 -2.40
CA ASN A 176 5.97 -4.93 -2.35
C ASN A 176 5.32 -4.05 -1.27
N ALA A 177 3.99 -4.07 -1.17
CA ALA A 177 3.28 -3.33 -0.13
C ALA A 177 3.62 -3.87 1.28
N LEU A 178 3.70 -5.19 1.47
CA LEU A 178 4.15 -5.80 2.73
C LEU A 178 5.60 -5.42 3.07
N LEU A 179 6.48 -5.35 2.06
CA LEU A 179 7.88 -4.95 2.25
C LEU A 179 7.99 -3.51 2.74
N ILE A 180 7.23 -2.60 2.17
CA ILE A 180 7.19 -1.19 2.58
C ILE A 180 6.74 -1.05 4.04
N GLU A 181 5.71 -1.77 4.43
CA GLU A 181 5.22 -1.81 5.82
C GLU A 181 6.15 -2.61 6.76
N GLY A 182 7.18 -3.28 6.20
CA GLY A 182 8.05 -4.17 6.95
C GLY A 182 7.31 -5.38 7.53
N LEU A 183 6.21 -5.80 6.90
CA LEU A 183 5.42 -6.99 7.26
C LEU A 183 5.83 -8.23 6.47
N LEU A 184 6.70 -8.09 5.48
CA LEU A 184 7.22 -9.23 4.72
C LEU A 184 8.23 -9.97 5.59
N GLU A 185 7.90 -11.20 5.99
CA GLU A 185 8.72 -12.00 6.91
C GLU A 185 10.09 -12.32 6.33
N ASN A 186 10.15 -12.66 5.06
CA ASN A 186 11.40 -12.97 4.35
C ASN A 186 11.53 -12.12 3.07
N PRO A 187 12.22 -10.97 3.11
CA PRO A 187 12.37 -10.12 1.93
C PRO A 187 13.05 -10.79 0.73
N VAL A 188 13.85 -11.85 0.94
CA VAL A 188 14.54 -12.55 -0.15
C VAL A 188 13.57 -13.31 -1.06
N GLU A 189 12.38 -13.65 -0.58
CA GLU A 189 11.38 -14.39 -1.37
C GLU A 189 10.78 -13.62 -2.55
N ILE A 190 11.01 -12.30 -2.66
CA ILE A 190 10.57 -11.51 -3.82
C ILE A 190 11.53 -11.65 -5.01
N LEU A 191 12.79 -12.05 -4.79
CA LEU A 191 13.82 -12.01 -5.82
C LEU A 191 13.54 -12.94 -7.01
N PRO A 192 13.06 -14.19 -6.83
CA PRO A 192 12.74 -15.05 -7.98
C PRO A 192 11.71 -14.43 -8.92
N GLN A 193 10.67 -13.79 -8.39
CA GLN A 193 9.63 -13.16 -9.19
C GLN A 193 10.14 -11.89 -9.89
N ILE A 194 10.97 -11.09 -9.21
CA ILE A 194 11.62 -9.92 -9.82
C ILE A 194 12.51 -10.37 -10.97
N ASN A 195 13.31 -11.42 -10.79
CA ASN A 195 14.18 -11.95 -11.84
C ASN A 195 13.35 -12.42 -13.06
N GLN A 196 12.24 -13.13 -12.83
CA GLN A 196 11.35 -13.56 -13.90
C GLN A 196 10.80 -12.36 -14.68
N PHE A 197 10.34 -11.32 -14.00
CA PHE A 197 9.85 -10.10 -14.67
C PHE A 197 10.95 -9.39 -15.45
N MET A 198 12.18 -9.39 -14.96
CA MET A 198 13.32 -8.83 -15.69
C MET A 198 13.66 -9.63 -16.95
N GLU A 199 13.59 -10.97 -16.88
CA GLU A 199 13.78 -11.86 -18.03
C GLU A 199 12.72 -11.62 -19.09
N ASP A 200 11.43 -11.57 -18.69
CA ASP A 200 10.30 -11.32 -19.59
C ASP A 200 10.41 -9.93 -20.25
N ALA A 201 10.78 -8.90 -19.45
CA ALA A 201 10.98 -7.56 -19.96
C ALA A 201 12.14 -7.49 -20.97
N ALA A 202 13.26 -8.18 -20.71
CA ALA A 202 14.39 -8.25 -21.64
C ALA A 202 14.01 -8.97 -22.94
N ALA A 203 13.30 -10.10 -22.86
CA ALA A 203 12.79 -10.84 -24.01
C ALA A 203 11.86 -9.97 -24.88
N PHE A 204 10.95 -9.22 -24.24
CA PHE A 204 10.06 -8.30 -24.95
C PHE A 204 10.82 -7.19 -25.69
N GLN A 205 11.90 -6.63 -25.10
CA GLN A 205 12.73 -5.63 -25.78
C GLN A 205 13.44 -6.20 -27.01
N ILE A 206 13.89 -7.46 -26.98
CA ILE A 206 14.50 -8.14 -28.13
C ILE A 206 13.46 -8.29 -29.24
N GLN A 207 12.27 -8.82 -28.93
CA GLN A 207 11.19 -8.98 -29.92
C GLN A 207 10.80 -7.64 -30.58
N LYS A 208 10.83 -6.55 -29.84
CA LYS A 208 10.52 -5.21 -30.36
C LYS A 208 11.61 -4.68 -31.35
N LEU A 209 12.83 -5.18 -31.28
CA LEU A 209 13.91 -4.81 -32.20
C LEU A 209 13.90 -5.64 -33.50
N GLU A 210 13.24 -6.80 -33.46
CA GLU A 210 13.17 -7.74 -34.58
C GLU A 210 11.91 -7.56 -35.45
N GLY A 211 10.93 -6.79 -34.99
CA GLY A 211 9.67 -6.50 -35.70
C GLY A 211 9.57 -5.06 -36.15
#